data_314f8d175d4c970009860abc9afe604b
#
_entry.id   314f8d175d4c970009860abc9afe604b
#
_cell.length_a   1.000
_cell.length_b   1.000
_cell.length_c   1.000
_cell.angle_alpha   90.00
_cell.angle_beta   90.00
_cell.angle_gamma   90.00
#
_symmetry.space_group_name_H-M   'P 1'
#
loop_
_entity.id
_entity.type
_entity.pdbx_description
1 polymer ?
#
loop_
_entity_poly.entity_id
_entity_poly.type
_entity_poly.pdbx_seq_one_letter_code
_entity_poly.pdbx_strand_id
1 'polypeptide(L)'
;MRQITDRIERKILLQAPRARVWRALSNAEEFGNWFGVQLRGKTFAPGQRTQGQITYPGYEHVVFEVWIERLEPEKLMSFRWHPYAIEQGVDYSSEPTTLVTFELQDAEGGTLLSVVESGFDKIPPHRRLDAFRMNSSGWEEQMQNIAKHVAAR
;
A
#
# COMPACT_ATOMS: atom_id res chain seq x y z
N MET A 1 4.13 16.40 -25.18
CA MET A 1 3.72 15.06 -24.69
C MET A 1 3.12 15.19 -23.30
N ARG A 2 1.99 14.57 -23.12
CA ARG A 2 1.28 14.63 -21.84
C ARG A 2 1.88 13.64 -20.84
N GLN A 3 2.26 14.11 -19.68
CA GLN A 3 2.78 13.28 -18.62
C GLN A 3 1.62 12.67 -17.83
N ILE A 4 1.69 11.35 -17.60
CA ILE A 4 0.65 10.65 -16.81
C ILE A 4 1.07 10.72 -15.35
N THR A 5 0.28 11.42 -14.53
CA THR A 5 0.55 11.60 -13.11
C THR A 5 -0.62 11.17 -12.21
N ASP A 6 -1.66 10.54 -12.79
CA ASP A 6 -2.81 10.11 -12.02
C ASP A 6 -2.62 8.73 -11.38
N ARG A 7 -1.72 7.91 -11.93
CA ARG A 7 -1.66 6.49 -11.63
C ARG A 7 -0.22 6.00 -11.54
N ILE A 8 0.06 5.22 -10.51
CA ILE A 8 1.31 4.49 -10.33
C ILE A 8 1.01 3.01 -10.49
N GLU A 9 1.85 2.30 -11.22
CA GLU A 9 1.73 0.85 -11.37
C GLU A 9 3.10 0.20 -11.20
N ARG A 10 3.17 -0.86 -10.37
CA ARG A 10 4.38 -1.65 -10.17
C ARG A 10 4.01 -3.13 -10.17
N LYS A 11 4.90 -3.95 -10.69
CA LYS A 11 4.73 -5.40 -10.71
C LYS A 11 6.01 -6.08 -10.27
N ILE A 12 5.86 -7.21 -9.59
CA ILE A 12 7.01 -8.02 -9.18
C ILE A 12 6.61 -9.50 -9.16
N LEU A 13 7.53 -10.36 -9.60
CA LEU A 13 7.36 -11.79 -9.46
C LEU A 13 7.88 -12.22 -8.09
N LEU A 14 7.00 -12.77 -7.27
CA LEU A 14 7.33 -13.26 -5.94
C LEU A 14 7.50 -14.77 -5.96
N GLN A 15 8.60 -15.25 -5.39
CA GLN A 15 8.90 -16.69 -5.35
C GLN A 15 8.18 -17.35 -4.19
N ALA A 16 6.86 -17.32 -4.25
CA ALA A 16 5.98 -17.87 -3.23
C ALA A 16 4.61 -18.15 -3.84
N PRO A 17 3.87 -19.13 -3.31
CA PRO A 17 2.52 -19.41 -3.82
C PRO A 17 1.53 -18.29 -3.43
N ARG A 18 0.43 -18.20 -4.18
CA ARG A 18 -0.57 -17.14 -3.96
C ARG A 18 -1.09 -17.11 -2.51
N ALA A 19 -1.29 -18.26 -1.91
CA ALA A 19 -1.77 -18.31 -0.52
C ALA A 19 -0.81 -17.62 0.44
N ARG A 20 0.50 -17.79 0.22
CA ARG A 20 1.53 -17.15 1.05
C ARG A 20 1.55 -15.62 0.84
N VAL A 21 1.47 -15.20 -0.41
CA VAL A 21 1.45 -13.78 -0.76
C VAL A 21 0.17 -13.14 -0.21
N TRP A 22 -0.96 -13.82 -0.36
CA TRP A 22 -2.23 -13.32 0.15
C TRP A 22 -2.18 -13.07 1.66
N ARG A 23 -1.58 -13.98 2.41
CA ARG A 23 -1.44 -13.80 3.86
C ARG A 23 -0.61 -12.57 4.20
N ALA A 24 0.47 -12.33 3.45
CA ALA A 24 1.30 -11.15 3.65
C ALA A 24 0.55 -9.84 3.39
N LEU A 25 -0.44 -9.86 2.52
CA LEU A 25 -1.28 -8.70 2.23
C LEU A 25 -2.45 -8.56 3.18
N SER A 26 -3.20 -9.63 3.39
CA SER A 26 -4.49 -9.59 4.07
C SER A 26 -4.42 -9.72 5.59
N ASN A 27 -3.35 -10.28 6.12
CA ASN A 27 -3.13 -10.31 7.56
C ASN A 27 -2.49 -8.98 7.98
N ALA A 28 -3.20 -8.19 8.78
CA ALA A 28 -2.75 -6.84 9.09
C ALA A 28 -1.40 -6.81 9.80
N GLU A 29 -1.19 -7.68 10.78
CA GLU A 29 0.09 -7.72 11.50
C GLU A 29 1.24 -8.07 10.55
N GLU A 30 1.05 -9.06 9.69
CA GLU A 30 2.07 -9.46 8.72
C GLU A 30 2.33 -8.36 7.69
N PHE A 31 1.27 -7.72 7.18
CA PHE A 31 1.39 -6.55 6.31
C PHE A 31 2.26 -5.49 6.97
N GLY A 32 2.00 -5.19 8.24
CA GLY A 32 2.77 -4.19 8.96
C GLY A 32 4.25 -4.53 9.05
N ASN A 33 4.58 -5.81 9.17
CA ASN A 33 5.97 -6.24 9.31
C ASN A 33 6.81 -5.91 8.07
N TRP A 34 6.26 -6.08 6.87
CA TRP A 34 7.04 -5.73 5.68
C TRP A 34 6.83 -4.30 5.21
N PHE A 35 5.65 -3.72 5.48
CA PHE A 35 5.33 -2.37 5.06
C PHE A 35 6.00 -1.31 5.93
N GLY A 36 6.20 -1.60 7.21
CA GLY A 36 6.80 -0.66 8.15
C GLY A 36 5.77 0.07 8.99
N VAL A 37 4.75 -0.65 9.48
CA VAL A 37 3.73 -0.07 10.35
C VAL A 37 3.39 -1.05 11.47
N GLN A 38 3.12 -0.54 12.67
CA GLN A 38 2.71 -1.36 13.81
C GLN A 38 1.21 -1.62 13.73
N LEU A 39 0.86 -2.87 13.38
CA LEU A 39 -0.54 -3.29 13.24
C LEU A 39 -0.86 -4.51 14.11
N ARG A 40 -0.12 -4.67 15.20
CA ARG A 40 -0.32 -5.80 16.11
C ARG A 40 -1.73 -5.78 16.69
N GLY A 41 -2.42 -6.92 16.59
CA GLY A 41 -3.79 -7.04 17.08
C GLY A 41 -4.84 -6.39 16.20
N LYS A 42 -4.44 -5.85 15.06
CA LYS A 42 -5.36 -5.26 14.10
C LYS A 42 -5.80 -6.27 13.06
N THR A 43 -6.91 -5.97 12.39
CA THR A 43 -7.41 -6.79 11.29
C THR A 43 -7.82 -5.90 10.13
N PHE A 44 -7.74 -6.45 8.92
CA PHE A 44 -8.30 -5.83 7.72
C PHE A 44 -9.65 -6.46 7.43
N ALA A 45 -10.68 -5.64 7.27
CA ALA A 45 -12.01 -6.12 6.93
C ALA A 45 -12.71 -5.12 6.00
N PRO A 46 -13.45 -5.58 4.97
CA PRO A 46 -14.12 -4.67 4.05
C PRO A 46 -15.03 -3.68 4.79
N GLY A 47 -14.95 -2.42 4.40
CA GLY A 47 -15.72 -1.34 5.00
C GLY A 47 -15.18 -0.81 6.30
N GLN A 48 -14.05 -1.34 6.79
CA GLN A 48 -13.47 -0.92 8.07
C GLN A 48 -12.19 -0.12 7.89
N ARG A 49 -11.97 0.77 8.85
CA ARG A 49 -10.74 1.55 8.96
C ARG A 49 -9.75 0.83 9.85
N THR A 50 -8.48 0.82 9.44
CA THR A 50 -7.38 0.29 10.24
C THR A 50 -6.30 1.34 10.37
N GLN A 51 -5.81 1.57 11.58
CA GLN A 51 -4.77 2.55 11.87
C GLN A 51 -3.60 1.90 12.60
N GLY A 52 -2.41 2.44 12.37
CA GLY A 52 -1.22 2.07 13.10
C GLY A 52 -0.13 3.10 12.94
N GLN A 53 0.89 3.00 13.77
CA GLN A 53 2.01 3.93 13.75
C GLN A 53 3.08 3.45 12.78
N ILE A 54 3.57 4.37 11.93
CA ILE A 54 4.70 4.09 11.04
C ILE A 54 5.93 3.83 11.89
N THR A 55 6.72 2.82 11.51
CA THR A 55 7.92 2.41 12.25
C THR A 55 9.23 2.85 11.60
N TYR A 56 9.18 3.48 10.41
CA TYR A 56 10.38 4.00 9.77
C TYR A 56 11.00 5.12 10.61
N PRO A 57 12.32 5.08 10.83
CA PRO A 57 13.01 6.16 11.55
C PRO A 57 12.78 7.52 10.91
N GLY A 58 12.39 8.50 11.72
CA GLY A 58 12.07 9.85 11.24
C GLY A 58 10.61 10.05 10.86
N TYR A 59 9.83 8.98 10.77
CA TYR A 59 8.41 9.05 10.37
C TYR A 59 7.47 8.49 11.44
N GLU A 60 7.96 8.32 12.66
CA GLU A 60 7.16 7.73 13.75
C GLU A 60 5.95 8.57 14.14
N HIS A 61 5.94 9.85 13.78
CA HIS A 61 4.80 10.73 14.01
C HIS A 61 3.67 10.51 13.01
N VAL A 62 3.93 9.77 11.93
CA VAL A 62 2.95 9.53 10.87
C VAL A 62 2.04 8.38 11.26
N VAL A 63 0.74 8.59 11.12
CA VAL A 63 -0.25 7.53 11.34
C VAL A 63 -0.60 6.92 10.00
N PHE A 64 -0.41 5.61 9.89
CA PHE A 64 -0.90 4.84 8.77
C PHE A 64 -2.40 4.62 8.99
N GLU A 65 -3.21 5.01 8.02
CA GLU A 65 -4.66 4.89 8.12
C GLU A 65 -5.22 4.48 6.77
N VAL A 66 -5.92 3.36 6.74
CA VAL A 66 -6.51 2.84 5.51
C VAL A 66 -7.96 2.44 5.73
N TRP A 67 -8.76 2.59 4.69
CA TRP A 67 -10.15 2.11 4.64
C TRP A 67 -10.19 0.97 3.64
N ILE A 68 -10.41 -0.25 4.14
CA ILE A 68 -10.43 -1.44 3.30
C ILE A 68 -11.71 -1.45 2.46
N GLU A 69 -11.56 -1.61 1.14
CA GLU A 69 -12.72 -1.71 0.25
C GLU A 69 -13.01 -3.14 -0.18
N ARG A 70 -12.00 -3.87 -0.66
CA ARG A 70 -12.18 -5.22 -1.19
C ARG A 70 -11.14 -6.16 -0.64
N LEU A 71 -11.58 -7.37 -0.30
CA LEU A 71 -10.73 -8.49 0.07
C LEU A 71 -11.26 -9.72 -0.66
N GLU A 72 -10.69 -10.03 -1.80
CA GLU A 72 -11.04 -11.23 -2.59
C GLU A 72 -9.90 -12.24 -2.43
N PRO A 73 -10.11 -13.31 -1.66
CA PRO A 73 -9.01 -14.22 -1.28
C PRO A 73 -8.16 -14.67 -2.45
N GLU A 74 -6.85 -14.47 -2.31
CA GLU A 74 -5.82 -14.85 -3.27
C GLU A 74 -5.93 -14.17 -4.63
N LYS A 75 -6.75 -13.13 -4.75
CA LYS A 75 -6.97 -12.42 -6.02
C LYS A 75 -6.72 -10.94 -5.93
N LEU A 76 -7.38 -10.26 -4.97
CA LEU A 76 -7.36 -8.81 -4.96
C LEU A 76 -7.61 -8.25 -3.57
N MET A 77 -6.83 -7.22 -3.21
CA MET A 77 -7.06 -6.40 -2.03
C MET A 77 -6.97 -4.95 -2.42
N SER A 78 -7.95 -4.14 -1.98
CA SER A 78 -7.90 -2.70 -2.23
C SER A 78 -8.26 -1.92 -0.99
N PHE A 79 -7.63 -0.75 -0.86
CA PHE A 79 -7.93 0.19 0.21
C PHE A 79 -7.75 1.62 -0.27
N ARG A 80 -8.34 2.56 0.49
CA ARG A 80 -8.15 3.99 0.28
C ARG A 80 -7.35 4.57 1.42
N TRP A 81 -6.54 5.58 1.10
CA TRP A 81 -5.80 6.34 2.09
C TRP A 81 -5.54 7.75 1.57
N HIS A 82 -4.96 8.60 2.45
CA HIS A 82 -4.47 9.91 2.05
C HIS A 82 -2.99 9.77 1.70
N PRO A 83 -2.61 9.92 0.42
CA PRO A 83 -1.22 9.65 0.01
C PRO A 83 -0.29 10.72 0.54
N TYR A 84 0.87 10.30 1.05
CA TYR A 84 1.94 11.17 1.54
C TYR A 84 1.44 12.21 2.55
N ALA A 85 0.62 11.77 3.49
CA ALA A 85 0.03 12.63 4.53
C ALA A 85 0.94 12.61 5.75
N ILE A 86 2.10 13.26 5.67
CA ILE A 86 3.19 13.10 6.64
C ILE A 86 3.50 14.33 7.49
N GLU A 87 2.92 15.50 7.18
CA GLU A 87 3.25 16.72 7.95
C GLU A 87 2.53 16.74 9.29
N GLN A 88 3.27 17.00 10.35
CA GLN A 88 2.71 17.16 11.68
C GLN A 88 1.78 18.38 11.72
N GLY A 89 0.66 18.22 12.42
CA GLY A 89 -0.28 19.32 12.63
C GLY A 89 -1.18 19.60 11.44
N VAL A 90 -1.06 18.85 10.34
CA VAL A 90 -1.93 19.00 9.16
C VAL A 90 -3.02 17.96 9.22
N ASP A 91 -4.28 18.40 9.07
CA ASP A 91 -5.42 17.51 8.99
C ASP A 91 -5.74 17.23 7.52
N TYR A 92 -5.52 15.99 7.09
CA TYR A 92 -5.77 15.57 5.72
C TYR A 92 -7.17 14.98 5.51
N SER A 93 -8.00 14.91 6.56
CA SER A 93 -9.25 14.17 6.51
C SER A 93 -10.25 14.69 5.48
N SER A 94 -10.16 15.96 5.11
CA SER A 94 -11.04 16.56 4.11
C SER A 94 -10.56 16.41 2.67
N GLU A 95 -9.33 15.89 2.48
CA GLU A 95 -8.78 15.70 1.14
C GLU A 95 -9.30 14.43 0.51
N PRO A 96 -9.39 14.37 -0.83
CA PRO A 96 -9.66 13.12 -1.52
C PRO A 96 -8.60 12.07 -1.21
N THR A 97 -8.99 10.81 -1.24
CA THR A 97 -8.07 9.68 -1.08
C THR A 97 -7.66 9.15 -2.44
N THR A 98 -6.51 8.44 -2.47
CA THR A 98 -6.18 7.59 -3.61
C THR A 98 -6.64 6.16 -3.31
N LEU A 99 -6.80 5.37 -4.38
CA LEU A 99 -7.15 3.95 -4.28
C LEU A 99 -5.92 3.12 -4.56
N VAL A 100 -5.60 2.22 -3.65
CA VAL A 100 -4.51 1.25 -3.80
C VAL A 100 -5.12 -0.11 -4.04
N THR A 101 -4.71 -0.79 -5.11
CA THR A 101 -5.20 -2.11 -5.45
C THR A 101 -4.03 -3.05 -5.67
N PHE A 102 -4.02 -4.16 -4.93
CA PHE A 102 -3.08 -5.27 -5.12
C PHE A 102 -3.81 -6.39 -5.85
N GLU A 103 -3.20 -6.91 -6.91
CA GLU A 103 -3.73 -8.07 -7.64
C GLU A 103 -2.68 -9.17 -7.69
N LEU A 104 -3.15 -10.42 -7.55
CA LEU A 104 -2.32 -11.60 -7.55
C LEU A 104 -2.70 -12.50 -8.73
N GLN A 105 -1.68 -12.96 -9.46
CA GLN A 105 -1.86 -13.91 -10.55
C GLN A 105 -0.83 -15.03 -10.41
N ASP A 106 -1.24 -16.26 -10.73
CA ASP A 106 -0.27 -17.34 -10.83
C ASP A 106 0.71 -17.04 -11.95
N ALA A 107 1.97 -17.34 -11.72
CA ALA A 107 3.01 -17.15 -12.71
C ALA A 107 4.03 -18.28 -12.57
N GLU A 108 4.77 -18.54 -13.66
CA GLU A 108 5.84 -19.52 -13.57
C GLU A 108 6.87 -19.08 -12.53
N GLY A 109 7.13 -19.95 -11.57
CA GLY A 109 8.06 -19.67 -10.50
C GLY A 109 7.47 -18.98 -9.28
N GLY A 110 6.13 -18.72 -9.28
CA GLY A 110 5.51 -18.14 -8.10
C GLY A 110 4.23 -17.36 -8.38
N THR A 111 4.19 -16.12 -7.88
CA THR A 111 3.02 -15.25 -7.97
C THR A 111 3.44 -13.89 -8.53
N LEU A 112 2.74 -13.43 -9.56
CA LEU A 112 2.91 -12.06 -10.04
C LEU A 112 2.02 -11.16 -9.20
N LEU A 113 2.64 -10.24 -8.47
CA LEU A 113 1.94 -9.23 -7.68
C LEU A 113 2.00 -7.91 -8.40
N SER A 114 0.86 -7.27 -8.59
CA SER A 114 0.81 -5.91 -9.08
C SER A 114 0.17 -4.99 -8.04
N VAL A 115 0.65 -3.76 -7.97
CA VAL A 115 0.06 -2.70 -7.16
C VAL A 115 -0.24 -1.52 -8.08
N VAL A 116 -1.44 -0.96 -7.94
CA VAL A 116 -1.85 0.23 -8.65
C VAL A 116 -2.37 1.22 -7.62
N GLU A 117 -1.83 2.43 -7.65
CA GLU A 117 -2.39 3.54 -6.88
C GLU A 117 -2.88 4.60 -7.86
N SER A 118 -4.16 4.98 -7.75
CA SER A 118 -4.80 5.89 -8.70
C SER A 118 -5.60 6.97 -7.98
N GLY A 119 -5.88 8.05 -8.71
CA GLY A 119 -6.65 9.17 -8.17
C GLY A 119 -5.81 10.36 -7.74
N PHE A 120 -4.54 10.41 -8.12
CA PHE A 120 -3.66 11.53 -7.76
C PHE A 120 -4.14 12.86 -8.34
N ASP A 121 -4.87 12.85 -9.46
CA ASP A 121 -5.38 14.08 -10.06
C ASP A 121 -6.39 14.79 -9.17
N LYS A 122 -6.93 14.13 -8.17
CA LYS A 122 -7.86 14.71 -7.21
C LYS A 122 -7.17 15.29 -5.98
N ILE A 123 -5.88 15.02 -5.81
CA ILE A 123 -5.11 15.55 -4.68
C ILE A 123 -4.86 17.05 -4.91
N PRO A 124 -4.89 17.89 -3.86
CA PRO A 124 -4.67 19.33 -4.04
C PRO A 124 -3.38 19.62 -4.81
N PRO A 125 -3.45 20.57 -5.78
CA PRO A 125 -2.31 20.82 -6.68
C PRO A 125 -1.00 21.14 -5.98
N HIS A 126 -1.06 21.79 -4.82
CA HIS A 126 0.17 22.21 -4.12
C HIS A 126 0.98 21.04 -3.57
N ARG A 127 0.40 19.83 -3.46
CA ARG A 127 1.13 18.66 -2.98
C ARG A 127 1.01 17.43 -3.88
N ARG A 128 0.25 17.54 -4.98
CA ARG A 128 -0.02 16.40 -5.88
C ARG A 128 1.26 15.77 -6.43
N LEU A 129 2.17 16.58 -6.95
CA LEU A 129 3.38 16.08 -7.58
C LEU A 129 4.30 15.40 -6.56
N ASP A 130 4.44 16.01 -5.38
CA ASP A 130 5.24 15.41 -4.32
C ASP A 130 4.66 14.08 -3.85
N ALA A 131 3.34 14.03 -3.65
CA ALA A 131 2.67 12.79 -3.25
C ALA A 131 2.87 11.71 -4.31
N PHE A 132 2.71 12.05 -5.59
CA PHE A 132 2.92 11.12 -6.69
C PHE A 132 4.36 10.58 -6.72
N ARG A 133 5.34 11.48 -6.65
CA ARG A 133 6.75 11.11 -6.72
C ARG A 133 7.17 10.25 -5.53
N MET A 134 6.77 10.63 -4.34
CA MET A 134 7.14 9.91 -3.13
C MET A 134 6.50 8.52 -3.10
N ASN A 135 5.24 8.41 -3.49
CA ASN A 135 4.57 7.13 -3.52
C ASN A 135 5.08 6.24 -4.66
N SER A 136 5.45 6.84 -5.81
CA SER A 136 6.06 6.09 -6.91
C SER A 136 7.36 5.41 -6.46
N SER A 137 8.22 6.16 -5.80
CA SER A 137 9.47 5.65 -5.22
C SER A 137 9.19 4.67 -4.08
N GLY A 138 8.21 4.98 -3.25
CA GLY A 138 7.81 4.13 -2.12
C GLY A 138 7.31 2.77 -2.56
N TRP A 139 6.49 2.70 -3.60
CA TRP A 139 6.01 1.40 -4.10
C TRP A 139 7.12 0.56 -4.68
N GLU A 140 8.10 1.18 -5.34
CA GLU A 140 9.30 0.47 -5.80
C GLU A 140 9.98 -0.24 -4.63
N GLU A 141 10.18 0.48 -3.52
CA GLU A 141 10.80 -0.07 -2.31
C GLU A 141 9.93 -1.12 -1.64
N GLN A 142 8.62 -0.87 -1.54
CA GLN A 142 7.71 -1.81 -0.87
C GLN A 142 7.58 -3.13 -1.64
N MET A 143 7.69 -3.11 -2.95
CA MET A 143 7.71 -4.35 -3.73
C MET A 143 8.92 -5.20 -3.36
N GLN A 144 10.07 -4.58 -3.13
CA GLN A 144 11.25 -5.31 -2.65
C GLN A 144 11.07 -5.83 -1.23
N ASN A 145 10.41 -5.05 -0.38
CA ASN A 145 10.16 -5.45 1.01
C ASN A 145 9.26 -6.67 1.10
N ILE A 146 8.15 -6.70 0.36
CA ILE A 146 7.27 -7.88 0.37
C ILE A 146 7.98 -9.09 -0.24
N ALA A 147 8.81 -8.88 -1.27
CA ALA A 147 9.56 -9.97 -1.89
C ALA A 147 10.48 -10.65 -0.87
N LYS A 148 11.20 -9.87 -0.08
CA LYS A 148 12.07 -10.40 0.97
C LYS A 148 11.26 -11.11 2.06
N HIS A 149 10.13 -10.55 2.42
CA HIS A 149 9.28 -11.06 3.49
C HIS A 149 8.71 -12.45 3.15
N VAL A 150 8.18 -12.62 1.93
CA VAL A 150 7.58 -13.92 1.55
C VAL A 150 8.62 -14.96 1.20
N ALA A 151 9.85 -14.56 0.87
CA ALA A 151 10.95 -15.48 0.64
C ALA A 151 11.56 -15.99 1.95
N ALA A 152 11.41 -15.24 3.04
CA ALA A 152 11.90 -15.64 4.36
C ALA A 152 10.97 -16.68 4.98
N ARG A 153 11.54 -17.58 5.79
CA ARG A 153 10.78 -18.62 6.45
C ARG A 153 10.77 -18.45 7.95
#